data_9dd76cb675d62fe636a8005a58a40be6
#
_entry.id   9dd76cb675d62fe636a8005a58a40be6
#
_cell.length_a   1.000
_cell.length_b   1.000
_cell.length_c   1.000
_cell.angle_alpha   90.00
_cell.angle_beta   90.00
_cell.angle_gamma   90.00
#
_symmetry.space_group_name_H-M   'P 1'
#
loop_
_entity.id
_entity.type
_entity.pdbx_description
1 polymer ?
#
loop_
_entity_poly.entity_id
_entity_poly.type
_entity_poly.pdbx_seq_one_letter_code
_entity_poly.pdbx_strand_id
1 'polypeptide(L)'
;MKLLFIQGGTRLKRDTEGNWYTDGNLTQEVFDRYTQYCDELIVILRKENRIYKVEDAKHRFNPIIDKKIRIVAVDDITRPKFNFFNLFMRYKINKSIYNEISKADKVIIRSASYITEQAFFACQKYKKPYIVEVTGFIFESMYYHGFLGRTFATHYEKLLKDMTRQAEGAIYVTQEALQKRYPCPNKMFGCSDVQLNTLDRKDLLNRIEKIKNTKDKTIILGTAAFLDVAWKGQEYVIRAIAELKKRNITNIVYELIGLGTGKRLIEIAKKLGVSNQIKILGAKNHDEVFTWLDHIDIYIQPSYQEGLCRAIVEAMSRACPVVCSNAGGNYELIDHNYIFDCGNYVQCAQKIELIMQNQIEQAKQNFSRAKDYELEILNKKRNSFISQFVNQ
;
A
#
# COMPACT_ATOMS: atom_id res chain seq x y z
N MET A 1 13.56 26.62 -7.76
CA MET A 1 12.79 25.69 -8.59
C MET A 1 11.46 25.36 -7.92
N LYS A 2 10.37 25.31 -8.69
CA LYS A 2 9.03 24.93 -8.27
C LYS A 2 8.74 23.50 -8.72
N LEU A 3 8.58 22.60 -7.77
CA LEU A 3 8.23 21.21 -8.02
C LEU A 3 6.73 21.01 -7.73
N LEU A 4 6.02 20.29 -8.58
CA LEU A 4 4.60 20.03 -8.38
C LEU A 4 4.38 18.52 -8.14
N PHE A 5 3.69 18.19 -7.06
CA PHE A 5 3.25 16.82 -6.74
C PHE A 5 1.73 16.74 -6.85
N ILE A 6 1.22 15.74 -7.56
CA ILE A 6 -0.22 15.52 -7.69
C ILE A 6 -0.59 14.05 -7.51
N GLN A 7 -1.62 13.79 -6.70
CA GLN A 7 -2.15 12.46 -6.42
C GLN A 7 -3.67 12.48 -6.23
N GLY A 8 -4.36 11.49 -6.78
CA GLY A 8 -5.82 11.37 -6.66
C GLY A 8 -6.34 10.47 -5.54
N GLY A 9 -5.49 9.69 -4.89
CA GLY A 9 -5.89 8.69 -3.88
C GLY A 9 -6.28 9.29 -2.53
N THR A 10 -5.45 10.16 -2.00
CA THR A 10 -5.60 10.81 -0.69
C THR A 10 -6.49 12.05 -0.76
N ARG A 11 -7.20 12.33 0.33
CA ARG A 11 -7.98 13.57 0.50
C ARG A 11 -7.36 14.44 1.58
N LEU A 12 -7.30 15.74 1.30
CA LEU A 12 -6.98 16.76 2.29
C LEU A 12 -8.11 16.91 3.28
N LYS A 13 -7.76 17.00 4.55
CA LYS A 13 -8.63 17.38 5.66
C LYS A 13 -8.23 18.76 6.14
N ARG A 14 -9.17 19.52 6.65
CA ARG A 14 -8.95 20.86 7.17
C ARG A 14 -9.52 20.97 8.58
N ASP A 15 -8.79 21.59 9.49
CA ASP A 15 -9.30 21.90 10.81
C ASP A 15 -9.94 23.31 10.90
N THR A 16 -10.48 23.63 12.07
CA THR A 16 -11.13 24.93 12.35
C THR A 16 -10.16 26.12 12.32
N GLU A 17 -8.84 25.89 12.45
CA GLU A 17 -7.80 26.92 12.35
C GLU A 17 -7.26 27.06 10.93
N GLY A 18 -7.69 26.20 10.01
CA GLY A 18 -7.28 26.24 8.62
C GLY A 18 -6.07 25.41 8.26
N ASN A 19 -5.53 24.62 9.20
CA ASN A 19 -4.40 23.73 8.95
C ASN A 19 -4.84 22.56 8.06
N TRP A 20 -3.89 22.07 7.24
CA TRP A 20 -4.11 20.95 6.34
C TRP A 20 -3.49 19.67 6.84
N TYR A 21 -4.22 18.58 6.59
CA TYR A 21 -3.83 17.22 6.97
C TYR A 21 -4.07 16.25 5.81
N THR A 22 -3.31 15.15 5.81
CA THR A 22 -3.54 13.99 4.94
C THR A 22 -3.90 12.76 5.77
N ASP A 23 -4.29 11.68 5.11
CA ASP A 23 -4.52 10.39 5.76
C ASP A 23 -3.67 9.27 5.15
N GLY A 24 -3.66 8.13 5.83
CA GLY A 24 -2.96 6.94 5.38
C GLY A 24 -1.46 7.15 5.25
N ASN A 25 -0.92 6.82 4.09
CA ASN A 25 0.53 6.75 3.86
C ASN A 25 1.14 8.04 3.30
N LEU A 26 0.37 9.08 3.12
CA LEU A 26 0.89 10.36 2.67
C LEU A 26 1.17 11.21 3.90
N THR A 27 2.36 11.06 4.46
CA THR A 27 2.85 11.75 5.66
C THR A 27 3.77 12.91 5.28
N GLN A 28 4.19 13.71 6.27
CA GLN A 28 5.17 14.78 6.06
C GLN A 28 6.48 14.21 5.46
N GLU A 29 6.95 13.05 5.93
CA GLU A 29 8.17 12.40 5.44
C GLU A 29 8.11 12.05 3.95
N VAL A 30 6.90 11.81 3.42
CA VAL A 30 6.73 11.62 1.97
C VAL A 30 6.97 12.91 1.21
N PHE A 31 6.52 14.04 1.74
CA PHE A 31 6.77 15.35 1.11
C PHE A 31 8.22 15.79 1.29
N ASP A 32 8.87 15.45 2.41
CA ASP A 32 10.29 15.77 2.67
C ASP A 32 11.22 15.17 1.63
N ARG A 33 10.81 14.06 0.99
CA ARG A 33 11.52 13.47 -0.15
C ARG A 33 11.70 14.45 -1.32
N TYR A 34 10.83 15.44 -1.43
CA TYR A 34 10.78 16.40 -2.53
C TYR A 34 11.19 17.81 -2.10
N THR A 35 10.81 18.26 -0.89
CA THR A 35 11.10 19.65 -0.41
C THR A 35 12.59 19.93 -0.28
N GLN A 36 13.45 18.90 -0.13
CA GLN A 36 14.90 19.05 -0.13
C GLN A 36 15.46 19.48 -1.51
N TYR A 37 14.70 19.31 -2.59
CA TYR A 37 15.15 19.59 -3.97
C TYR A 37 14.48 20.82 -4.60
N CYS A 38 13.62 21.53 -3.87
CA CYS A 38 12.90 22.68 -4.42
C CYS A 38 12.78 23.82 -3.42
N ASP A 39 12.52 25.01 -3.94
CA ASP A 39 12.22 26.20 -3.15
C ASP A 39 10.74 26.20 -2.72
N GLU A 40 9.87 25.69 -3.60
CA GLU A 40 8.44 25.53 -3.38
C GLU A 40 7.95 24.16 -3.90
N LEU A 41 7.28 23.39 -3.04
CA LEU A 41 6.56 22.18 -3.43
C LEU A 41 5.06 22.48 -3.52
N ILE A 42 4.53 22.48 -4.74
CA ILE A 42 3.09 22.65 -4.99
C ILE A 42 2.43 21.27 -4.86
N VAL A 43 1.54 21.11 -3.91
CA VAL A 43 0.85 19.83 -3.67
C VAL A 43 -0.61 19.94 -4.06
N ILE A 44 -1.03 19.22 -5.12
CA ILE A 44 -2.42 19.16 -5.57
C ILE A 44 -3.08 17.86 -5.10
N LEU A 45 -4.07 18.00 -4.23
CA LEU A 45 -4.87 16.86 -3.72
C LEU A 45 -6.35 17.24 -3.69
N ARG A 46 -7.21 16.21 -3.73
CA ARG A 46 -8.64 16.38 -3.52
C ARG A 46 -8.92 16.74 -2.07
N LYS A 47 -9.83 17.68 -1.80
CA LYS A 47 -10.25 18.02 -0.44
C LYS A 47 -11.52 17.29 -0.02
N GLU A 48 -11.65 17.06 1.26
CA GLU A 48 -12.90 16.68 1.93
C GLU A 48 -13.64 17.96 2.35
N ASN A 49 -14.97 17.97 2.29
CA ASN A 49 -15.76 19.14 2.67
C ASN A 49 -15.94 19.29 4.20
N ARG A 50 -15.62 18.23 4.96
CA ARG A 50 -15.74 18.24 6.41
C ARG A 50 -14.59 19.05 7.03
N ILE A 51 -14.96 19.89 8.01
CA ILE A 51 -14.01 20.62 8.87
C ILE A 51 -13.97 19.88 10.23
N TYR A 52 -12.76 19.67 10.75
CA TYR A 52 -12.53 18.94 11.98
C TYR A 52 -12.11 19.90 13.10
N LYS A 53 -12.38 19.54 14.37
CA LYS A 53 -11.74 20.23 15.50
C LYS A 53 -10.24 19.96 15.47
N VAL A 54 -9.43 20.91 15.91
CA VAL A 54 -7.95 20.83 15.87
C VAL A 54 -7.44 19.56 16.54
N GLU A 55 -7.96 19.26 17.75
CA GLU A 55 -7.56 18.07 18.52
C GLU A 55 -7.89 16.77 17.79
N ASP A 56 -9.11 16.66 17.24
CA ASP A 56 -9.54 15.51 16.47
C ASP A 56 -8.68 15.31 15.21
N ALA A 57 -8.34 16.41 14.54
CA ALA A 57 -7.51 16.37 13.34
C ALA A 57 -6.08 15.91 13.64
N LYS A 58 -5.45 16.48 14.66
CA LYS A 58 -4.09 16.11 15.11
C LYS A 58 -3.99 14.66 15.57
N HIS A 59 -5.03 14.15 16.21
CA HIS A 59 -5.04 12.75 16.66
C HIS A 59 -5.24 11.73 15.53
N ARG A 60 -5.96 12.12 14.46
CA ARG A 60 -6.44 11.17 13.44
C ARG A 60 -5.69 11.24 12.13
N PHE A 61 -5.03 12.34 11.82
CA PHE A 61 -4.48 12.63 10.50
C PHE A 61 -3.05 13.13 10.60
N ASN A 62 -2.34 13.05 9.48
CA ASN A 62 -0.96 13.50 9.34
C ASN A 62 -0.94 15.00 9.02
N PRO A 63 -0.36 15.87 9.87
CA PRO A 63 -0.26 17.29 9.60
C PRO A 63 0.72 17.57 8.44
N ILE A 64 0.47 18.62 7.68
CA ILE A 64 1.38 19.18 6.68
C ILE A 64 1.97 20.45 7.29
N ILE A 65 3.24 20.42 7.65
CA ILE A 65 3.89 21.46 8.48
C ILE A 65 5.02 22.22 7.77
N ASP A 66 5.63 21.66 6.70
CA ASP A 66 6.74 22.30 5.99
C ASP A 66 6.25 23.55 5.25
N LYS A 67 6.87 24.68 5.55
CA LYS A 67 6.54 25.99 4.94
C LYS A 67 6.83 26.08 3.45
N LYS A 68 7.67 25.20 2.91
CA LYS A 68 7.90 25.08 1.46
C LYS A 68 6.72 24.50 0.71
N ILE A 69 5.77 23.84 1.42
CA ILE A 69 4.62 23.20 0.81
C ILE A 69 3.48 24.21 0.62
N ARG A 70 3.10 24.42 -0.62
CA ARG A 70 1.89 25.16 -0.98
C ARG A 70 0.80 24.21 -1.42
N ILE A 71 -0.28 24.16 -0.65
CA ILE A 71 -1.42 23.29 -0.91
C ILE A 71 -2.36 23.92 -1.93
N VAL A 72 -2.72 23.15 -2.94
CA VAL A 72 -3.79 23.47 -3.91
C VAL A 72 -4.89 22.40 -3.77
N ALA A 73 -5.87 22.73 -2.95
CA ALA A 73 -6.99 21.84 -2.65
C ALA A 73 -8.03 21.91 -3.76
N VAL A 74 -8.27 20.79 -4.46
CA VAL A 74 -9.30 20.69 -5.50
C VAL A 74 -10.51 19.90 -4.99
N ASP A 75 -11.68 20.18 -5.56
CA ASP A 75 -12.91 19.49 -5.16
C ASP A 75 -12.88 18.01 -5.55
N ASP A 76 -13.57 17.17 -4.77
CA ASP A 76 -13.67 15.74 -5.05
C ASP A 76 -14.90 15.42 -5.92
N ILE A 77 -14.68 15.13 -7.20
CA ILE A 77 -15.76 14.73 -8.12
C ILE A 77 -16.31 13.32 -7.86
N THR A 78 -15.65 12.54 -7.01
CA THR A 78 -16.07 11.16 -6.74
C THR A 78 -17.00 11.04 -5.54
N ARG A 79 -17.17 12.11 -4.75
CA ARG A 79 -18.04 12.15 -3.57
C ARG A 79 -18.73 13.51 -3.41
N PRO A 80 -20.07 13.51 -3.40
CA PRO A 80 -20.96 12.41 -3.75
C PRO A 80 -20.82 12.01 -5.24
N LYS A 81 -21.19 10.78 -5.60
CA LYS A 81 -20.93 10.20 -6.94
C LYS A 81 -21.50 11.01 -8.10
N PHE A 82 -22.59 11.76 -7.90
CA PHE A 82 -23.21 12.61 -8.93
C PHE A 82 -22.32 13.79 -9.33
N ASN A 83 -21.37 14.22 -8.49
CA ASN A 83 -20.40 15.28 -8.83
C ASN A 83 -19.54 14.90 -10.05
N PHE A 84 -19.43 13.60 -10.34
CA PHE A 84 -18.70 13.14 -11.51
C PHE A 84 -19.24 13.71 -12.83
N PHE A 85 -20.54 14.00 -12.90
CA PHE A 85 -21.20 14.61 -14.07
C PHE A 85 -21.25 16.13 -13.99
N ASN A 86 -20.76 16.77 -12.94
CA ASN A 86 -20.77 18.21 -12.78
C ASN A 86 -19.68 18.89 -13.65
N LEU A 87 -20.06 19.33 -14.84
CA LEU A 87 -19.14 19.96 -15.82
C LEU A 87 -18.50 21.24 -15.28
N PHE A 88 -19.23 22.03 -14.48
CA PHE A 88 -18.69 23.27 -13.91
C PHE A 88 -17.60 22.98 -12.85
N MET A 89 -17.82 21.99 -12.00
CA MET A 89 -16.82 21.53 -11.04
C MET A 89 -15.58 21.01 -11.76
N ARG A 90 -15.77 20.18 -12.79
CA ARG A 90 -14.67 19.65 -13.61
C ARG A 90 -13.88 20.79 -14.28
N TYR A 91 -14.56 21.78 -14.83
CA TYR A 91 -13.92 22.97 -15.42
C TYR A 91 -13.03 23.69 -14.40
N LYS A 92 -13.54 23.95 -13.17
CA LYS A 92 -12.77 24.61 -12.10
C LYS A 92 -11.53 23.80 -11.71
N ILE A 93 -11.66 22.50 -11.53
CA ILE A 93 -10.55 21.59 -11.19
C ILE A 93 -9.51 21.64 -12.30
N ASN A 94 -9.92 21.47 -13.56
CA ASN A 94 -9.02 21.47 -14.69
C ASN A 94 -8.29 22.81 -14.83
N LYS A 95 -9.02 23.94 -14.72
CA LYS A 95 -8.42 25.27 -14.75
C LYS A 95 -7.35 25.45 -13.67
N SER A 96 -7.61 24.98 -12.44
CA SER A 96 -6.65 25.04 -11.35
C SER A 96 -5.41 24.20 -11.65
N ILE A 97 -5.57 22.92 -12.07
CA ILE A 97 -4.45 22.03 -12.39
C ILE A 97 -3.59 22.60 -13.53
N TYR A 98 -4.23 23.04 -14.61
CA TYR A 98 -3.51 23.59 -15.76
C TYR A 98 -2.74 24.88 -15.39
N ASN A 99 -3.33 25.76 -14.58
CA ASN A 99 -2.67 26.97 -14.11
C ASN A 99 -1.43 26.66 -13.25
N GLU A 100 -1.54 25.69 -12.32
CA GLU A 100 -0.40 25.34 -11.48
C GLU A 100 0.71 24.65 -12.26
N ILE A 101 0.37 23.72 -13.15
CA ILE A 101 1.36 23.01 -13.98
C ILE A 101 2.06 23.99 -14.94
N SER A 102 1.37 24.97 -15.49
CA SER A 102 2.00 25.98 -16.36
C SER A 102 3.14 26.74 -15.67
N LYS A 103 3.05 26.92 -14.33
CA LYS A 103 4.01 27.66 -13.50
C LYS A 103 5.07 26.76 -12.84
N ALA A 104 4.85 25.44 -12.80
CA ALA A 104 5.81 24.50 -12.25
C ALA A 104 6.98 24.29 -13.21
N ASP A 105 8.16 24.03 -12.66
CA ASP A 105 9.33 23.67 -13.46
C ASP A 105 9.29 22.18 -13.80
N LYS A 106 8.94 21.34 -12.83
CA LYS A 106 8.85 19.88 -12.97
C LYS A 106 7.66 19.30 -12.21
N VAL A 107 7.18 18.14 -12.66
CA VAL A 107 5.95 17.55 -12.13
C VAL A 107 6.18 16.08 -11.69
N ILE A 108 5.61 15.70 -10.55
CA ILE A 108 5.54 14.34 -10.05
C ILE A 108 4.08 13.90 -10.06
N ILE A 109 3.75 12.90 -10.85
CA ILE A 109 2.39 12.37 -10.99
C ILE A 109 2.34 11.01 -10.29
N ARG A 110 1.53 10.91 -9.20
CA ARG A 110 1.44 9.67 -8.43
C ARG A 110 0.15 8.91 -8.75
N SER A 111 0.30 7.75 -9.36
CA SER A 111 -0.78 6.85 -9.81
C SER A 111 -1.78 7.49 -10.78
N ALA A 112 -2.69 6.70 -11.36
CA ALA A 112 -3.72 7.20 -12.28
C ALA A 112 -5.02 7.54 -11.54
N SER A 113 -5.62 8.67 -11.92
CA SER A 113 -6.91 9.17 -11.42
C SER A 113 -7.40 10.31 -12.30
N TYR A 114 -8.61 10.83 -12.10
CA TYR A 114 -9.09 11.97 -12.84
C TYR A 114 -8.15 13.20 -12.77
N ILE A 115 -7.70 13.58 -11.58
CA ILE A 115 -6.86 14.79 -11.45
C ILE A 115 -5.46 14.58 -12.01
N THR A 116 -4.91 13.37 -11.92
CA THR A 116 -3.61 13.04 -12.50
C THR A 116 -3.69 12.88 -14.02
N GLU A 117 -4.83 12.48 -14.57
CA GLU A 117 -5.12 12.52 -16.01
C GLU A 117 -5.05 13.95 -16.54
N GLN A 118 -5.69 14.91 -15.83
CA GLN A 118 -5.64 16.33 -16.21
C GLN A 118 -4.23 16.89 -16.09
N ALA A 119 -3.47 16.46 -15.09
CA ALA A 119 -2.06 16.81 -14.95
C ALA A 119 -1.20 16.31 -16.11
N PHE A 120 -1.41 15.06 -16.52
CA PHE A 120 -0.74 14.49 -17.67
C PHE A 120 -0.99 15.29 -18.95
N PHE A 121 -2.24 15.59 -19.25
CA PHE A 121 -2.58 16.44 -20.41
C PHE A 121 -2.03 17.87 -20.32
N ALA A 122 -1.99 18.43 -19.11
CA ALA A 122 -1.38 19.74 -18.89
C ALA A 122 0.15 19.71 -19.11
N CYS A 123 0.84 18.65 -18.65
CA CYS A 123 2.27 18.45 -18.91
C CYS A 123 2.54 18.36 -20.41
N GLN A 124 1.74 17.62 -21.16
CA GLN A 124 1.87 17.57 -22.63
C GLN A 124 1.66 18.93 -23.28
N LYS A 125 0.59 19.64 -22.88
CA LYS A 125 0.25 20.97 -23.44
C LYS A 125 1.35 22.00 -23.21
N TYR A 126 1.93 22.02 -22.00
CA TYR A 126 2.95 23.01 -21.61
C TYR A 126 4.38 22.49 -21.74
N LYS A 127 4.55 21.29 -22.29
CA LYS A 127 5.86 20.60 -22.45
C LYS A 127 6.65 20.55 -21.13
N LYS A 128 5.97 20.23 -20.03
CA LYS A 128 6.61 20.12 -18.71
C LYS A 128 7.19 18.74 -18.50
N PRO A 129 8.47 18.62 -18.08
CA PRO A 129 9.07 17.35 -17.72
C PRO A 129 8.36 16.78 -16.49
N TYR A 130 8.10 15.49 -16.51
CA TYR A 130 7.45 14.80 -15.39
C TYR A 130 7.96 13.38 -15.18
N ILE A 131 7.86 12.92 -13.95
CA ILE A 131 8.03 11.52 -13.57
C ILE A 131 6.72 10.94 -13.04
N VAL A 132 6.59 9.62 -13.11
CA VAL A 132 5.41 8.91 -12.60
C VAL A 132 5.80 8.02 -11.42
N GLU A 133 5.06 8.11 -10.31
CA GLU A 133 5.13 7.14 -9.21
C GLU A 133 4.02 6.12 -9.35
N VAL A 134 4.38 4.86 -9.58
CA VAL A 134 3.47 3.73 -9.77
C VAL A 134 3.41 2.91 -8.48
N THR A 135 2.30 3.04 -7.74
CA THR A 135 2.16 2.45 -6.39
C THR A 135 1.33 1.17 -6.37
N GLY A 136 0.77 0.75 -7.51
CA GLY A 136 -0.04 -0.46 -7.59
C GLY A 136 -0.64 -0.70 -8.97
N PHE A 137 -1.28 -1.82 -9.10
CA PHE A 137 -1.99 -2.22 -10.32
C PHE A 137 -3.33 -1.50 -10.38
N ILE A 138 -3.44 -0.50 -11.26
CA ILE A 138 -4.59 0.40 -11.28
C ILE A 138 -5.87 -0.30 -11.76
N PHE A 139 -5.77 -1.24 -12.69
CA PHE A 139 -6.92 -2.01 -13.16
C PHE A 139 -7.59 -2.75 -12.00
N GLU A 140 -6.83 -3.57 -11.27
CA GLU A 140 -7.32 -4.35 -10.13
C GLU A 140 -7.82 -3.44 -9.01
N SER A 141 -7.10 -2.34 -8.74
CA SER A 141 -7.52 -1.34 -7.78
C SER A 141 -8.90 -0.78 -8.10
N MET A 142 -9.13 -0.39 -9.36
CA MET A 142 -10.43 0.12 -9.80
C MET A 142 -11.50 -0.96 -9.83
N TYR A 143 -11.16 -2.15 -10.35
CA TYR A 143 -12.10 -3.26 -10.53
C TYR A 143 -12.77 -3.69 -9.22
N TYR A 144 -12.00 -3.78 -8.13
CA TYR A 144 -12.53 -4.16 -6.81
C TYR A 144 -13.24 -3.02 -6.06
N HIS A 145 -13.20 -1.77 -6.55
CA HIS A 145 -13.88 -0.63 -5.91
C HIS A 145 -15.35 -0.43 -6.39
N GLY A 146 -15.97 -1.45 -6.92
CA GLY A 146 -17.40 -1.47 -7.26
C GLY A 146 -17.69 -1.15 -8.73
N PHE A 147 -18.99 -0.99 -9.06
CA PHE A 147 -19.45 -0.92 -10.44
C PHE A 147 -18.78 0.19 -11.27
N LEU A 148 -18.77 1.42 -10.77
CA LEU A 148 -18.11 2.54 -11.47
C LEU A 148 -16.61 2.30 -11.62
N GLY A 149 -15.96 1.71 -10.62
CA GLY A 149 -14.55 1.33 -10.72
C GLY A 149 -14.33 0.35 -11.87
N ARG A 150 -15.14 -0.69 -11.99
CA ARG A 150 -15.05 -1.66 -13.08
C ARG A 150 -15.20 -1.03 -14.47
N THR A 151 -16.15 -0.09 -14.61
CA THR A 151 -16.38 0.61 -15.88
C THR A 151 -15.15 1.41 -16.33
N PHE A 152 -14.44 2.04 -15.40
CA PHE A 152 -13.28 2.87 -15.71
C PHE A 152 -11.93 2.18 -15.58
N ALA A 153 -11.88 0.92 -15.13
CA ALA A 153 -10.63 0.19 -14.90
C ALA A 153 -9.72 0.14 -16.15
N THR A 154 -10.28 -0.21 -17.30
CA THR A 154 -9.53 -0.27 -18.57
C THR A 154 -9.04 1.11 -19.03
N HIS A 155 -9.84 2.17 -18.81
CA HIS A 155 -9.43 3.54 -19.14
C HIS A 155 -8.21 3.96 -18.31
N TYR A 156 -8.26 3.80 -16.99
CA TYR A 156 -7.13 4.17 -16.11
C TYR A 156 -5.90 3.27 -16.28
N GLU A 157 -6.11 2.01 -16.66
CA GLU A 157 -5.02 1.10 -17.06
C GLU A 157 -4.27 1.64 -18.28
N LYS A 158 -5.00 2.03 -19.32
CA LYS A 158 -4.43 2.64 -20.53
C LYS A 158 -3.75 3.96 -20.20
N LEU A 159 -4.41 4.80 -19.42
CA LEU A 159 -3.88 6.10 -18.99
C LEU A 159 -2.52 5.93 -18.28
N LEU A 160 -2.42 5.01 -17.31
CA LEU A 160 -1.15 4.80 -16.58
C LEU A 160 -0.04 4.31 -17.50
N LYS A 161 -0.36 3.43 -18.47
CA LYS A 161 0.60 2.99 -19.51
C LYS A 161 1.06 4.15 -20.38
N ASP A 162 0.16 5.03 -20.77
CA ASP A 162 0.49 6.19 -21.60
C ASP A 162 1.32 7.23 -20.81
N MET A 163 0.99 7.44 -19.52
CA MET A 163 1.74 8.30 -18.62
C MET A 163 3.18 7.80 -18.41
N THR A 164 3.37 6.52 -18.13
CA THR A 164 4.72 5.94 -17.90
C THR A 164 5.54 5.90 -19.18
N ARG A 165 4.91 5.64 -20.34
CA ARG A 165 5.59 5.58 -21.65
C ARG A 165 6.19 6.92 -22.06
N GLN A 166 5.58 8.04 -21.66
CA GLN A 166 5.97 9.39 -22.07
C GLN A 166 6.70 10.17 -20.95
N ALA A 167 6.87 9.58 -19.77
CA ALA A 167 7.58 10.21 -18.65
C ALA A 167 9.09 10.24 -18.86
N GLU A 168 9.77 11.19 -18.24
CA GLU A 168 11.24 11.23 -18.13
C GLU A 168 11.78 10.05 -17.30
N GLY A 169 10.94 9.50 -16.44
CA GLY A 169 11.22 8.31 -15.65
C GLY A 169 10.03 7.89 -14.81
N ALA A 170 10.11 6.67 -14.24
CA ALA A 170 9.08 6.18 -13.35
C ALA A 170 9.68 5.45 -12.15
N ILE A 171 9.10 5.71 -10.96
CA ILE A 171 9.40 5.04 -9.70
C ILE A 171 8.28 4.04 -9.43
N TYR A 172 8.65 2.79 -9.14
CA TYR A 172 7.72 1.71 -8.86
C TYR A 172 7.94 1.18 -7.46
N VAL A 173 6.87 0.80 -6.76
CA VAL A 173 7.01 0.16 -5.44
C VAL A 173 7.55 -1.27 -5.54
N THR A 174 7.57 -1.87 -6.73
CA THR A 174 8.10 -3.21 -7.05
C THR A 174 9.44 -3.12 -7.76
N GLN A 175 10.14 -4.26 -7.89
CA GLN A 175 11.36 -4.35 -8.69
C GLN A 175 11.09 -4.79 -10.14
N GLU A 176 10.01 -5.56 -10.38
CA GLU A 176 9.69 -6.12 -11.69
C GLU A 176 8.20 -6.05 -12.07
N ALA A 177 7.30 -6.37 -11.14
CA ALA A 177 5.88 -6.64 -11.43
C ALA A 177 5.18 -5.45 -12.11
N LEU A 178 5.29 -4.26 -11.53
CA LEU A 178 4.70 -3.05 -12.08
C LEU A 178 5.47 -2.56 -13.32
N GLN A 179 6.79 -2.70 -13.35
CA GLN A 179 7.63 -2.33 -14.49
C GLN A 179 7.28 -3.12 -15.74
N LYS A 180 7.02 -4.41 -15.60
CA LYS A 180 6.56 -5.27 -16.71
C LYS A 180 5.21 -4.82 -17.27
N ARG A 181 4.32 -4.35 -16.42
CA ARG A 181 2.96 -3.94 -16.82
C ARG A 181 2.87 -2.49 -17.30
N TYR A 182 3.67 -1.59 -16.73
CA TYR A 182 3.69 -0.15 -17.02
C TYR A 182 5.11 0.30 -17.37
N PRO A 183 5.69 -0.16 -18.48
CA PRO A 183 7.07 0.15 -18.80
C PRO A 183 7.28 1.65 -19.08
N CYS A 184 8.41 2.18 -18.59
CA CYS A 184 8.90 3.51 -18.92
C CYS A 184 10.19 3.36 -19.75
N PRO A 185 10.22 3.78 -21.03
CA PRO A 185 11.38 3.59 -21.89
C PRO A 185 12.62 4.36 -21.44
N ASN A 186 12.43 5.53 -20.80
CA ASN A 186 13.54 6.39 -20.43
C ASN A 186 14.26 5.89 -19.17
N LYS A 187 13.57 5.77 -18.04
CA LYS A 187 14.15 5.31 -16.81
C LYS A 187 13.13 4.63 -15.89
N MET A 188 13.41 3.41 -15.50
CA MET A 188 12.61 2.67 -14.51
C MET A 188 13.41 2.47 -13.23
N PHE A 189 12.75 2.68 -12.09
CA PHE A 189 13.38 2.55 -10.80
C PHE A 189 12.44 1.90 -9.76
N GLY A 190 12.88 0.78 -9.16
CA GLY A 190 12.14 0.09 -8.11
C GLY A 190 12.50 0.61 -6.71
N CYS A 191 11.52 1.13 -5.97
CA CYS A 191 11.70 1.61 -4.61
C CYS A 191 10.40 1.53 -3.81
N SER A 192 10.33 0.64 -2.85
CA SER A 192 9.16 0.45 -1.98
C SER A 192 8.83 1.69 -1.15
N ASP A 193 7.55 1.85 -0.82
CA ASP A 193 7.04 2.91 0.09
C ASP A 193 6.96 2.45 1.56
N VAL A 194 7.50 1.28 1.87
CA VAL A 194 7.56 0.81 3.26
C VAL A 194 8.50 1.70 4.09
N GLN A 195 8.20 1.81 5.37
CA GLN A 195 9.01 2.59 6.32
C GLN A 195 9.44 1.65 7.46
N LEU A 196 10.56 0.96 7.25
CA LEU A 196 11.19 0.15 8.29
C LEU A 196 12.36 0.90 8.92
N ASN A 197 12.41 0.90 10.24
CA ASN A 197 13.62 1.26 10.96
C ASN A 197 14.74 0.23 10.69
N THR A 198 15.95 0.55 11.08
CA THR A 198 17.09 -0.38 11.02
C THR A 198 16.75 -1.66 11.78
N LEU A 199 16.96 -2.81 11.15
CA LEU A 199 16.63 -4.11 11.71
C LEU A 199 17.63 -4.53 12.81
N ASP A 200 17.13 -4.98 13.95
CA ASP A 200 17.95 -5.54 15.02
C ASP A 200 18.06 -7.08 14.86
N ARG A 201 19.29 -7.59 14.84
CA ARG A 201 19.55 -9.04 14.81
C ARG A 201 18.88 -9.80 15.96
N LYS A 202 18.60 -9.13 17.08
CA LYS A 202 17.86 -9.71 18.22
C LYS A 202 16.48 -10.21 17.79
N ASP A 203 15.80 -9.53 16.86
CA ASP A 203 14.48 -9.94 16.39
C ASP A 203 14.53 -11.32 15.73
N LEU A 204 15.56 -11.58 14.92
CA LEU A 204 15.80 -12.90 14.33
C LEU A 204 16.10 -13.96 15.39
N LEU A 205 16.95 -13.64 16.37
CA LEU A 205 17.31 -14.59 17.43
C LEU A 205 16.09 -14.96 18.28
N ASN A 206 15.31 -13.95 18.69
CA ASN A 206 14.07 -14.16 19.46
C ASN A 206 13.06 -15.00 18.66
N ARG A 207 12.93 -14.76 17.36
CA ARG A 207 12.05 -15.56 16.48
C ARG A 207 12.49 -17.02 16.42
N ILE A 208 13.78 -17.27 16.22
CA ILE A 208 14.33 -18.64 16.18
C ILE A 208 14.11 -19.37 17.51
N GLU A 209 14.34 -18.69 18.63
CA GLU A 209 14.08 -19.25 19.95
C GLU A 209 12.61 -19.57 20.16
N LYS A 210 11.71 -18.65 19.80
CA LYS A 210 10.26 -18.87 19.83
C LYS A 210 9.87 -20.12 19.04
N ILE A 211 10.33 -20.25 17.79
CA ILE A 211 10.01 -21.41 16.93
C ILE A 211 10.45 -22.72 17.59
N LYS A 212 11.67 -22.77 18.16
CA LYS A 212 12.17 -23.96 18.86
C LYS A 212 11.31 -24.36 20.06
N ASN A 213 10.76 -23.36 20.77
CA ASN A 213 9.95 -23.56 21.97
C ASN A 213 8.45 -23.79 21.67
N THR A 214 8.04 -23.70 20.38
CA THR A 214 6.63 -23.86 19.96
C THR A 214 6.32 -25.28 19.46
N LYS A 215 7.29 -26.21 19.45
CA LYS A 215 7.03 -27.59 19.09
C LYS A 215 5.88 -28.16 19.94
N ASP A 216 4.90 -28.78 19.29
CA ASP A 216 3.68 -29.37 19.88
C ASP A 216 2.66 -28.37 20.47
N LYS A 217 2.80 -27.07 20.22
CA LYS A 217 1.84 -26.05 20.64
C LYS A 217 0.91 -25.63 19.51
N THR A 218 -0.09 -24.84 19.86
CA THR A 218 -0.97 -24.17 18.89
C THR A 218 -0.18 -23.20 18.04
N ILE A 219 -0.28 -23.31 16.71
CA ILE A 219 0.32 -22.40 15.73
C ILE A 219 -0.62 -21.21 15.51
N ILE A 220 -0.10 -20.02 15.66
CA ILE A 220 -0.85 -18.79 15.49
C ILE A 220 -0.54 -18.20 14.09
N LEU A 221 -1.53 -18.28 13.21
CA LEU A 221 -1.51 -17.60 11.93
C LEU A 221 -2.00 -16.16 12.10
N GLY A 222 -1.50 -15.21 11.32
CA GLY A 222 -1.93 -13.81 11.41
C GLY A 222 -2.08 -13.10 10.08
N THR A 223 -3.08 -12.20 9.97
CA THR A 223 -3.24 -11.25 8.86
C THR A 223 -3.57 -9.85 9.38
N ALA A 224 -2.84 -8.84 8.90
CA ALA A 224 -3.11 -7.43 9.15
C ALA A 224 -3.74 -6.79 7.91
N ALA A 225 -5.07 -6.55 7.94
CA ALA A 225 -5.79 -5.93 6.82
C ALA A 225 -7.19 -5.43 7.23
N PHE A 226 -7.81 -4.56 6.41
CA PHE A 226 -9.23 -4.21 6.59
C PHE A 226 -10.11 -5.47 6.59
N LEU A 227 -10.92 -5.65 7.64
CA LEU A 227 -11.69 -6.88 7.88
C LEU A 227 -12.93 -7.02 6.99
N ASP A 228 -13.56 -5.90 6.65
CA ASP A 228 -14.81 -5.89 5.88
C ASP A 228 -14.59 -5.75 4.36
N VAL A 229 -13.33 -5.89 3.92
CA VAL A 229 -12.91 -5.75 2.53
C VAL A 229 -12.62 -7.11 1.92
N ALA A 230 -13.50 -7.58 1.03
CA ALA A 230 -13.46 -8.94 0.48
C ALA A 230 -12.17 -9.27 -0.30
N TRP A 231 -11.60 -8.32 -1.05
CA TRP A 231 -10.37 -8.56 -1.83
C TRP A 231 -9.11 -8.69 -0.98
N LYS A 232 -9.19 -8.48 0.35
CA LYS A 232 -8.10 -8.82 1.28
C LYS A 232 -8.02 -10.33 1.56
N GLY A 233 -9.02 -11.11 1.17
CA GLY A 233 -8.95 -12.55 1.01
C GLY A 233 -8.90 -13.39 2.29
N GLN A 234 -9.09 -12.82 3.49
CA GLN A 234 -9.01 -13.54 4.77
C GLN A 234 -9.91 -14.78 4.81
N GLU A 235 -11.02 -14.77 4.05
CA GLU A 235 -11.92 -15.93 3.96
C GLU A 235 -11.24 -17.19 3.42
N TYR A 236 -10.23 -17.03 2.55
CA TYR A 236 -9.52 -18.18 1.98
C TYR A 236 -8.60 -18.85 2.98
N VAL A 237 -8.06 -18.10 3.94
CA VAL A 237 -7.33 -18.67 5.08
C VAL A 237 -8.29 -19.42 6.00
N ILE A 238 -9.50 -18.90 6.25
CA ILE A 238 -10.53 -19.61 7.03
C ILE A 238 -10.94 -20.92 6.33
N ARG A 239 -11.08 -20.91 5.00
CA ARG A 239 -11.34 -22.13 4.20
C ARG A 239 -10.15 -23.10 4.24
N ALA A 240 -8.93 -22.58 4.19
CA ALA A 240 -7.71 -23.40 4.33
C ALA A 240 -7.63 -24.07 5.71
N ILE A 241 -7.99 -23.38 6.78
CA ILE A 241 -8.06 -23.96 8.13
C ILE A 241 -9.10 -25.07 8.21
N ALA A 242 -10.27 -24.90 7.57
CA ALA A 242 -11.28 -25.95 7.49
C ALA A 242 -10.77 -27.18 6.71
N GLU A 243 -9.95 -26.96 5.69
CA GLU A 243 -9.31 -28.03 4.91
C GLU A 243 -8.24 -28.75 5.76
N LEU A 244 -7.40 -28.01 6.49
CA LEU A 244 -6.41 -28.58 7.41
C LEU A 244 -7.07 -29.39 8.53
N LYS A 245 -8.20 -28.94 9.04
CA LYS A 245 -8.99 -29.69 10.04
C LYS A 245 -9.45 -31.05 9.52
N LYS A 246 -9.83 -31.18 8.24
CA LYS A 246 -10.16 -32.48 7.61
C LYS A 246 -8.95 -33.44 7.56
N ARG A 247 -7.74 -32.89 7.57
CA ARG A 247 -6.48 -33.63 7.59
C ARG A 247 -5.97 -33.86 9.02
N ASN A 248 -6.82 -33.68 10.05
CA ASN A 248 -6.51 -33.77 11.47
C ASN A 248 -5.49 -32.76 12.00
N ILE A 249 -5.25 -31.63 11.26
CA ILE A 249 -4.43 -30.54 11.73
C ILE A 249 -5.35 -29.50 12.38
N THR A 250 -5.50 -29.59 13.69
CA THR A 250 -6.49 -28.79 14.47
C THR A 250 -5.85 -27.77 15.41
N ASN A 251 -4.55 -27.85 15.63
CA ASN A 251 -3.78 -26.99 16.53
C ASN A 251 -3.40 -25.64 15.90
N ILE A 252 -4.33 -25.03 15.16
CA ILE A 252 -4.15 -23.74 14.48
C ILE A 252 -5.17 -22.73 14.99
N VAL A 253 -4.72 -21.51 15.27
CA VAL A 253 -5.55 -20.32 15.52
C VAL A 253 -5.19 -19.25 14.51
N TYR A 254 -6.18 -18.56 13.95
CA TYR A 254 -6.00 -17.47 13.03
C TYR A 254 -6.43 -16.15 13.65
N GLU A 255 -5.49 -15.25 13.85
CA GLU A 255 -5.68 -13.93 14.41
C GLU A 255 -5.73 -12.87 13.30
N LEU A 256 -6.74 -12.00 13.38
CA LEU A 256 -7.03 -10.94 12.42
C LEU A 256 -6.96 -9.59 13.10
N ILE A 257 -6.08 -8.71 12.62
CA ILE A 257 -6.00 -7.31 13.05
C ILE A 257 -6.37 -6.38 11.89
N GLY A 258 -7.02 -5.27 12.21
CA GLY A 258 -7.37 -4.21 11.26
C GLY A 258 -8.72 -3.57 11.54
N LEU A 259 -9.03 -2.52 10.79
CA LEU A 259 -10.31 -1.82 10.85
C LEU A 259 -11.43 -2.66 10.23
N GLY A 260 -12.60 -2.62 10.85
CA GLY A 260 -13.80 -3.32 10.40
C GLY A 260 -14.40 -4.20 11.48
N THR A 261 -15.58 -4.74 11.22
CA THR A 261 -16.31 -5.60 12.17
C THR A 261 -15.96 -7.07 12.04
N GLY A 262 -15.51 -7.50 10.87
CA GLY A 262 -15.23 -8.89 10.54
C GLY A 262 -16.46 -9.81 10.57
N LYS A 263 -17.68 -9.30 10.66
CA LYS A 263 -18.91 -10.10 10.75
C LYS A 263 -18.98 -11.17 9.67
N ARG A 264 -18.68 -10.80 8.42
CA ARG A 264 -18.67 -11.72 7.29
C ARG A 264 -17.68 -12.90 7.51
N LEU A 265 -16.52 -12.64 8.08
CA LEU A 265 -15.50 -13.64 8.34
C LEU A 265 -15.92 -14.61 9.46
N ILE A 266 -16.55 -14.09 10.51
CA ILE A 266 -17.14 -14.90 11.62
C ILE A 266 -18.24 -15.83 11.08
N GLU A 267 -19.12 -15.31 10.21
CA GLU A 267 -20.18 -16.14 9.60
C GLU A 267 -19.62 -17.26 8.73
N ILE A 268 -18.58 -16.97 7.95
CA ILE A 268 -17.88 -18.01 7.15
C ILE A 268 -17.25 -19.06 8.06
N ALA A 269 -16.56 -18.66 9.13
CA ALA A 269 -15.95 -19.56 10.09
C ALA A 269 -17.01 -20.46 10.76
N LYS A 270 -18.17 -19.91 11.11
CA LYS A 270 -19.29 -20.65 11.67
C LYS A 270 -19.84 -21.70 10.70
N LYS A 271 -20.07 -21.32 9.44
CA LYS A 271 -20.53 -22.24 8.40
C LYS A 271 -19.57 -23.39 8.13
N LEU A 272 -18.27 -23.15 8.31
CA LEU A 272 -17.20 -24.14 8.10
C LEU A 272 -16.82 -24.93 9.35
N GLY A 273 -17.45 -24.66 10.51
CA GLY A 273 -17.21 -25.35 11.78
C GLY A 273 -15.82 -25.10 12.38
N VAL A 274 -15.24 -23.89 12.14
CA VAL A 274 -13.90 -23.50 12.62
C VAL A 274 -13.93 -22.20 13.46
N SER A 275 -15.08 -21.80 13.99
CA SER A 275 -15.24 -20.54 14.74
C SER A 275 -14.29 -20.41 15.93
N ASN A 276 -14.00 -21.48 16.63
CA ASN A 276 -13.07 -21.54 17.77
C ASN A 276 -11.60 -21.31 17.38
N GLN A 277 -11.28 -21.42 16.10
CA GLN A 277 -9.93 -21.21 15.56
C GLN A 277 -9.73 -19.78 15.02
N ILE A 278 -10.76 -18.92 15.02
CA ILE A 278 -10.70 -17.57 14.44
C ILE A 278 -10.85 -16.52 15.54
N LYS A 279 -9.92 -15.59 15.60
CA LYS A 279 -9.92 -14.46 16.54
C LYS A 279 -9.82 -13.14 15.79
N ILE A 280 -10.77 -12.22 16.05
CA ILE A 280 -10.73 -10.84 15.53
C ILE A 280 -10.30 -9.94 16.67
N LEU A 281 -9.13 -9.33 16.53
CA LEU A 281 -8.51 -8.50 17.58
C LEU A 281 -8.72 -6.99 17.37
N GLY A 282 -9.36 -6.60 16.25
CA GLY A 282 -9.61 -5.19 15.93
C GLY A 282 -8.39 -4.43 15.41
N ALA A 283 -8.53 -3.10 15.35
CA ALA A 283 -7.46 -2.23 14.89
C ALA A 283 -6.37 -2.08 15.97
N LYS A 284 -5.13 -1.99 15.51
CA LYS A 284 -3.96 -1.76 16.34
C LYS A 284 -3.18 -0.54 15.82
N ASN A 285 -2.52 0.20 16.71
CA ASN A 285 -1.56 1.22 16.30
C ASN A 285 -0.27 0.57 15.78
N HIS A 286 0.63 1.38 15.22
CA HIS A 286 1.83 0.88 14.55
C HIS A 286 2.71 0.01 15.47
N ASP A 287 2.97 0.44 16.70
CA ASP A 287 3.82 -0.29 17.64
C ASP A 287 3.16 -1.60 18.12
N GLU A 288 1.86 -1.57 18.32
CA GLU A 288 1.07 -2.77 18.65
C GLU A 288 1.07 -3.79 17.50
N VAL A 289 1.16 -3.33 16.23
CA VAL A 289 1.31 -4.25 15.09
C VAL A 289 2.62 -5.02 15.16
N PHE A 290 3.74 -4.36 15.47
CA PHE A 290 5.04 -5.03 15.60
C PHE A 290 5.06 -6.02 16.78
N THR A 291 4.51 -5.61 17.93
CA THR A 291 4.34 -6.51 19.09
C THR A 291 3.49 -7.73 18.73
N TRP A 292 2.41 -7.54 17.97
CA TRP A 292 1.57 -8.65 17.50
C TRP A 292 2.29 -9.52 16.44
N LEU A 293 3.10 -8.93 15.56
CA LEU A 293 3.93 -9.72 14.63
C LEU A 293 4.92 -10.61 15.37
N ASP A 294 5.46 -10.19 16.51
CA ASP A 294 6.31 -11.03 17.36
C ASP A 294 5.53 -12.17 18.01
N HIS A 295 4.25 -11.92 18.32
CA HIS A 295 3.37 -12.91 18.94
C HIS A 295 2.95 -14.02 17.98
N ILE A 296 2.58 -13.73 16.74
CA ILE A 296 2.16 -14.75 15.76
C ILE A 296 3.32 -15.63 15.29
N ASP A 297 3.03 -16.82 14.78
CA ASP A 297 4.05 -17.76 14.29
C ASP A 297 4.24 -17.67 12.78
N ILE A 298 3.17 -17.48 12.02
CA ILE A 298 3.18 -17.38 10.55
C ILE A 298 2.28 -16.22 10.12
N TYR A 299 2.82 -15.31 9.32
CA TYR A 299 2.04 -14.26 8.69
C TYR A 299 1.45 -14.73 7.37
N ILE A 300 0.17 -14.48 7.12
CA ILE A 300 -0.48 -14.85 5.86
C ILE A 300 -1.11 -13.61 5.19
N GLN A 301 -0.77 -13.37 3.91
CA GLN A 301 -1.38 -12.31 3.10
C GLN A 301 -2.16 -12.91 1.92
N PRO A 302 -3.47 -13.12 2.06
CA PRO A 302 -4.27 -13.83 1.06
C PRO A 302 -4.96 -12.91 0.03
N SER A 303 -4.46 -11.70 -0.16
CA SER A 303 -5.09 -10.66 -0.99
C SER A 303 -5.26 -11.05 -2.46
N TYR A 304 -6.28 -10.49 -3.11
CA TYR A 304 -6.44 -10.52 -4.57
C TYR A 304 -5.73 -9.38 -5.29
N GLN A 305 -5.45 -8.31 -4.55
CA GLN A 305 -4.86 -7.09 -5.12
C GLN A 305 -3.85 -6.51 -4.14
N GLU A 306 -2.63 -6.31 -4.62
CA GLU A 306 -1.58 -5.57 -3.95
C GLU A 306 -0.72 -4.85 -5.01
N GLY A 307 -0.01 -3.79 -4.60
CA GLY A 307 1.15 -3.30 -5.35
C GLY A 307 2.37 -4.11 -4.94
N LEU A 308 2.99 -3.68 -3.83
CA LEU A 308 3.91 -4.44 -3.00
C LEU A 308 3.36 -4.40 -1.57
N CYS A 309 3.11 -5.55 -0.97
CA CYS A 309 2.46 -5.61 0.34
C CYS A 309 3.41 -5.19 1.47
N ARG A 310 3.20 -4.01 2.06
CA ARG A 310 4.02 -3.51 3.18
C ARG A 310 3.93 -4.39 4.40
N ALA A 311 2.75 -4.92 4.71
CA ALA A 311 2.56 -5.80 5.87
C ALA A 311 3.37 -7.11 5.77
N ILE A 312 3.63 -7.61 4.56
CA ILE A 312 4.59 -8.71 4.35
C ILE A 312 6.00 -8.26 4.75
N VAL A 313 6.43 -7.08 4.30
CA VAL A 313 7.78 -6.56 4.61
C VAL A 313 7.92 -6.29 6.11
N GLU A 314 6.89 -5.75 6.76
CA GLU A 314 6.82 -5.57 8.22
C GLU A 314 6.94 -6.93 8.94
N ALA A 315 6.23 -7.96 8.50
CA ALA A 315 6.35 -9.31 9.06
C ALA A 315 7.76 -9.90 8.85
N MET A 316 8.34 -9.72 7.67
CA MET A 316 9.70 -10.15 7.36
C MET A 316 10.74 -9.45 8.27
N SER A 317 10.53 -8.18 8.61
CA SER A 317 11.43 -7.43 9.53
C SER A 317 11.44 -8.00 10.95
N ARG A 318 10.35 -8.67 11.36
CA ARG A 318 10.25 -9.42 12.62
C ARG A 318 10.63 -10.90 12.46
N ALA A 319 11.35 -11.21 11.37
CA ALA A 319 11.74 -12.59 11.02
C ALA A 319 10.55 -13.56 11.01
N CYS A 320 9.31 -13.07 10.76
CA CYS A 320 8.14 -13.92 10.71
C CYS A 320 8.15 -14.78 9.43
N PRO A 321 7.93 -16.10 9.50
CA PRO A 321 7.63 -16.91 8.34
C PRO A 321 6.37 -16.39 7.63
N VAL A 322 6.39 -16.33 6.29
CA VAL A 322 5.31 -15.71 5.50
C VAL A 322 4.79 -16.66 4.44
N VAL A 323 3.46 -16.72 4.31
CA VAL A 323 2.74 -17.32 3.18
C VAL A 323 1.92 -16.23 2.52
N CYS A 324 1.93 -16.09 1.19
CA CYS A 324 1.10 -15.09 0.54
C CYS A 324 0.47 -15.61 -0.76
N SER A 325 -0.56 -14.90 -1.22
CA SER A 325 -1.09 -15.07 -2.57
C SER A 325 -0.16 -14.43 -3.61
N ASN A 326 -0.27 -14.86 -4.87
CA ASN A 326 0.45 -14.30 -6.02
C ASN A 326 -0.09 -12.93 -6.46
N ALA A 327 -0.74 -12.18 -5.57
CA ALA A 327 -1.30 -10.86 -5.84
C ALA A 327 -0.21 -9.82 -6.08
N GLY A 328 -0.27 -9.15 -7.22
CA GLY A 328 0.62 -8.04 -7.55
C GLY A 328 2.10 -8.41 -7.46
N GLY A 329 2.88 -7.59 -6.75
CA GLY A 329 4.32 -7.80 -6.55
C GLY A 329 4.69 -8.66 -5.33
N ASN A 330 3.73 -9.35 -4.70
CA ASN A 330 4.03 -10.17 -3.51
C ASN A 330 5.06 -11.27 -3.79
N TYR A 331 5.12 -11.79 -5.02
CA TYR A 331 6.07 -12.81 -5.43
C TYR A 331 7.54 -12.35 -5.38
N GLU A 332 7.78 -11.03 -5.36
CA GLU A 332 9.12 -10.47 -5.23
C GLU A 332 9.66 -10.51 -3.79
N LEU A 333 8.77 -10.70 -2.80
CA LEU A 333 9.09 -10.54 -1.38
C LEU A 333 9.62 -11.82 -0.74
N ILE A 334 9.01 -12.95 -1.03
CA ILE A 334 9.28 -14.23 -0.35
C ILE A 334 9.66 -15.33 -1.33
N ASP A 335 10.05 -16.49 -0.81
CA ASP A 335 10.30 -17.69 -1.60
C ASP A 335 9.02 -18.17 -2.28
N HIS A 336 9.09 -18.47 -3.58
CA HIS A 336 7.96 -18.91 -4.40
C HIS A 336 7.30 -20.19 -3.90
N ASN A 337 8.02 -21.02 -3.14
CA ASN A 337 7.46 -22.24 -2.51
C ASN A 337 6.32 -21.93 -1.54
N TYR A 338 6.24 -20.70 -1.01
CA TYR A 338 5.23 -20.27 -0.03
C TYR A 338 4.18 -19.34 -0.62
N ILE A 339 4.09 -19.30 -1.95
CA ILE A 339 3.10 -18.51 -2.69
C ILE A 339 1.99 -19.44 -3.21
N PHE A 340 0.74 -18.99 -3.12
CA PHE A 340 -0.42 -19.68 -3.64
C PHE A 340 -1.24 -18.79 -4.58
N ASP A 341 -2.03 -19.38 -5.46
CA ASP A 341 -2.88 -18.62 -6.38
C ASP A 341 -4.01 -17.90 -5.64
N CYS A 342 -4.31 -16.66 -6.05
CA CYS A 342 -5.39 -15.87 -5.47
C CYS A 342 -6.69 -16.69 -5.39
N GLY A 343 -7.28 -16.81 -4.21
CA GLY A 343 -8.52 -17.54 -3.98
C GLY A 343 -8.39 -19.06 -3.86
N ASN A 344 -7.23 -19.63 -4.07
CA ASN A 344 -7.00 -21.07 -3.96
C ASN A 344 -6.71 -21.47 -2.51
N TYR A 345 -7.76 -21.72 -1.73
CA TYR A 345 -7.62 -22.10 -0.32
C TYR A 345 -6.98 -23.48 -0.11
N VAL A 346 -7.06 -24.38 -1.10
CA VAL A 346 -6.41 -25.69 -1.02
C VAL A 346 -4.89 -25.53 -1.11
N GLN A 347 -4.40 -24.77 -2.07
CA GLN A 347 -2.98 -24.40 -2.14
C GLN A 347 -2.55 -23.65 -0.88
N CYS A 348 -3.37 -22.70 -0.38
CA CYS A 348 -3.08 -22.00 0.87
C CYS A 348 -2.86 -22.98 2.03
N ALA A 349 -3.72 -23.99 2.19
CA ALA A 349 -3.55 -25.04 3.19
C ALA A 349 -2.23 -25.80 3.02
N GLN A 350 -1.88 -26.19 1.79
CA GLN A 350 -0.62 -26.88 1.48
C GLN A 350 0.61 -26.03 1.83
N LYS A 351 0.55 -24.70 1.53
CA LYS A 351 1.65 -23.77 1.86
C LYS A 351 1.79 -23.54 3.36
N ILE A 352 0.68 -23.55 4.11
CA ILE A 352 0.68 -23.51 5.57
C ILE A 352 1.36 -24.78 6.13
N GLU A 353 1.00 -25.97 5.66
CA GLU A 353 1.66 -27.23 6.08
C GLU A 353 3.16 -27.22 5.79
N LEU A 354 3.54 -26.75 4.59
CA LEU A 354 4.94 -26.70 4.17
C LEU A 354 5.76 -25.73 5.04
N ILE A 355 5.23 -24.54 5.34
CA ILE A 355 5.96 -23.55 6.12
C ILE A 355 6.08 -23.94 7.58
N MET A 356 5.11 -24.67 8.15
CA MET A 356 5.18 -25.21 9.51
C MET A 356 6.41 -26.11 9.71
N GLN A 357 6.86 -26.79 8.67
CA GLN A 357 8.05 -27.67 8.71
C GLN A 357 9.36 -26.89 8.51
N ASN A 358 9.32 -25.66 7.94
CA ASN A 358 10.50 -24.94 7.51
C ASN A 358 10.63 -23.54 8.15
N GLN A 359 10.00 -23.31 9.30
CA GLN A 359 9.88 -21.97 9.89
C GLN A 359 11.22 -21.29 10.15
N ILE A 360 12.24 -21.99 10.66
CA ILE A 360 13.54 -21.40 11.00
C ILE A 360 14.26 -20.90 9.74
N GLU A 361 14.25 -21.68 8.67
CA GLU A 361 14.88 -21.29 7.43
C GLU A 361 14.17 -20.10 6.81
N GLN A 362 12.84 -20.10 6.80
CA GLN A 362 12.05 -18.98 6.31
C GLN A 362 12.24 -17.70 7.15
N ALA A 363 12.34 -17.84 8.48
CA ALA A 363 12.65 -16.71 9.35
C ALA A 363 13.98 -16.04 8.98
N LYS A 364 15.04 -16.81 8.74
CA LYS A 364 16.36 -16.31 8.33
C LYS A 364 16.30 -15.62 6.96
N GLN A 365 15.68 -16.26 5.97
CA GLN A 365 15.59 -15.74 4.61
C GLN A 365 14.76 -14.45 4.57
N ASN A 366 13.59 -14.42 5.21
CA ASN A 366 12.71 -13.26 5.27
C ASN A 366 13.40 -12.09 5.96
N PHE A 367 14.05 -12.31 7.10
CA PHE A 367 14.79 -11.28 7.82
C PHE A 367 15.95 -10.70 6.97
N SER A 368 16.66 -11.56 6.26
CA SER A 368 17.74 -11.12 5.35
C SER A 368 17.21 -10.24 4.22
N ARG A 369 16.09 -10.64 3.58
CA ARG A 369 15.46 -9.85 2.51
C ARG A 369 14.87 -8.53 3.01
N ALA A 370 14.34 -8.51 4.25
CA ALA A 370 13.76 -7.30 4.84
C ALA A 370 14.77 -6.15 4.98
N LYS A 371 16.08 -6.42 5.08
CA LYS A 371 17.14 -5.39 5.14
C LYS A 371 17.14 -4.46 3.94
N ASP A 372 16.82 -4.96 2.74
CA ASP A 372 16.76 -4.15 1.53
C ASP A 372 15.64 -3.08 1.56
N TYR A 373 14.75 -3.18 2.54
CA TYR A 373 13.60 -2.31 2.76
C TYR A 373 13.77 -1.35 3.94
N GLU A 374 14.96 -1.28 4.55
CA GLU A 374 15.26 -0.27 5.58
C GLU A 374 15.13 1.14 4.99
N LEU A 375 14.55 2.04 5.79
CA LEU A 375 14.21 3.40 5.36
C LEU A 375 15.41 4.17 4.80
N GLU A 376 16.57 4.04 5.42
CA GLU A 376 17.81 4.69 4.96
C GLU A 376 18.24 4.19 3.58
N ILE A 377 18.17 2.88 3.35
CA ILE A 377 18.51 2.26 2.06
C ILE A 377 17.53 2.74 0.97
N LEU A 378 16.23 2.72 1.27
CA LEU A 378 15.20 3.17 0.34
C LEU A 378 15.32 4.68 0.05
N ASN A 379 15.57 5.51 1.08
CA ASN A 379 15.75 6.94 0.90
C ASN A 379 16.99 7.26 0.07
N LYS A 380 18.13 6.62 0.32
CA LYS A 380 19.34 6.79 -0.48
C LYS A 380 19.09 6.46 -1.96
N LYS A 381 18.44 5.33 -2.23
CA LYS A 381 18.06 4.91 -3.58
C LYS A 381 17.13 5.93 -4.24
N ARG A 382 16.04 6.33 -3.56
CA ARG A 382 15.04 7.29 -4.08
C ARG A 382 15.64 8.67 -4.32
N ASN A 383 16.44 9.16 -3.38
CA ASN A 383 17.09 10.46 -3.48
C ASN A 383 18.02 10.54 -4.70
N SER A 384 18.75 9.49 -5.01
CA SER A 384 19.58 9.42 -6.22
C SER A 384 18.74 9.59 -7.48
N PHE A 385 17.57 8.94 -7.56
CA PHE A 385 16.68 9.05 -8.73
C PHE A 385 16.05 10.44 -8.86
N ILE A 386 15.51 10.98 -7.74
CA ILE A 386 14.87 12.30 -7.74
C ILE A 386 15.88 13.40 -8.05
N SER A 387 17.06 13.37 -7.43
CA SER A 387 18.15 14.32 -7.70
C SER A 387 18.52 14.35 -9.18
N GLN A 388 18.63 13.20 -9.84
CA GLN A 388 18.91 13.15 -11.27
C GLN A 388 17.79 13.80 -12.10
N PHE A 389 16.52 13.53 -11.77
CA PHE A 389 15.39 14.14 -12.47
C PHE A 389 15.36 15.65 -12.26
N VAL A 390 15.65 16.11 -11.06
CA VAL A 390 15.58 17.54 -10.70
C VAL A 390 16.72 18.36 -11.34
N ASN A 391 17.91 17.77 -11.51
CA ASN A 391 19.08 18.45 -12.05
C ASN A 391 19.24 18.35 -13.58
N GLN A 392 18.41 17.58 -14.27
CA GLN A 392 18.26 17.59 -15.74
C GLN A 392 17.45 18.80 -16.21
#